data_6bb2cfd21b74c14cd842f787ff305436
#
_entry.id   6bb2cfd21b74c14cd842f787ff305436
#
_cell.length_a   1.000
_cell.length_b   1.000
_cell.length_c   1.000
_cell.angle_alpha   90.00
_cell.angle_beta   90.00
_cell.angle_gamma   90.00
#
_symmetry.space_group_name_H-M   'P 1'
#
loop_
_entity.id
_entity.type
_entity.pdbx_description
1 polymer ?
#
loop_
_entity_poly.entity_id
_entity_poly.type
_entity_poly.pdbx_seq_one_letter_code
_entity_poly.pdbx_strand_id
1 'polypeptide(L)' 'MMDPLAFTIPEAVAISRVSRSEIYAALQRGDLVARKRGRRTLILRHDLELFMTGLPTYKAVA' A
#
# COMPACT_ATOMS: atom_id res chain seq x y z
N MET A 1 -20.63 8.93 3.70
CA MET A 1 -19.30 9.41 3.30
C MET A 1 -18.61 8.32 2.51
N MET A 2 -18.09 8.66 1.35
CA MET A 2 -17.45 7.66 0.49
C MET A 2 -15.98 7.50 0.86
N ASP A 3 -15.53 6.26 0.91
CA ASP A 3 -14.12 5.99 1.11
C ASP A 3 -13.31 6.38 -0.13
N PRO A 4 -12.06 6.83 0.03
CA PRO A 4 -11.23 7.14 -1.14
C PRO A 4 -11.01 5.90 -2.00
N LEU A 5 -11.01 6.10 -3.32
CA LEU A 5 -10.70 5.03 -4.26
C LEU A 5 -9.21 4.84 -4.44
N ALA A 6 -8.43 5.86 -4.15
CA ALA A 6 -6.99 5.83 -4.35
C ALA A 6 -6.31 6.72 -3.31
N PHE A 7 -5.02 6.44 -3.10
CA PHE A 7 -4.19 7.16 -2.15
C PHE A 7 -2.90 7.61 -2.82
N THR A 8 -2.41 8.79 -2.42
CA THR A 8 -1.03 9.16 -2.72
C THR A 8 -0.10 8.31 -1.86
N ILE A 9 1.21 8.35 -2.15
CA ILE A 9 2.18 7.60 -1.34
C ILE A 9 2.14 8.00 0.14
N PRO A 10 2.18 9.31 0.49
CA PRO A 10 2.08 9.69 1.91
C PRO A 10 0.79 9.21 2.58
N GLU A 11 -0.33 9.27 1.85
CA GLU A 11 -1.61 8.80 2.39
C GLU A 11 -1.59 7.29 2.63
N ALA A 12 -1.02 6.54 1.68
CA ALA A 12 -0.91 5.09 1.82
C ALA A 12 -0.05 4.71 3.03
N VAL A 13 1.05 5.42 3.24
CA VAL A 13 1.90 5.21 4.42
C VAL A 13 1.11 5.45 5.70
N ALA A 14 0.37 6.56 5.75
CA ALA A 14 -0.38 6.93 6.95
C ALA A 14 -1.47 5.92 7.27
N ILE A 15 -2.22 5.47 6.27
CA ILE A 15 -3.37 4.60 6.49
C ILE A 15 -2.97 3.15 6.71
N SER A 16 -1.90 2.69 6.05
CA SER A 16 -1.46 1.30 6.13
C SER A 16 -0.57 1.04 7.33
N ARG A 17 0.03 2.08 7.89
CA ARG A 17 1.03 1.97 8.95
C ARG A 17 2.30 1.25 8.51
N VAL A 18 2.48 1.11 7.22
CA VAL A 18 3.70 0.54 6.64
C VAL A 18 4.64 1.69 6.32
N SER A 19 5.93 1.53 6.60
CA SER A 19 6.88 2.60 6.40
C SER A 19 7.02 2.95 4.92
N ARG A 20 7.47 4.18 4.67
CA ARG A 20 7.67 4.66 3.30
C ARG A 20 8.65 3.77 2.54
N SER A 21 9.73 3.37 3.20
CA SER A 21 10.73 2.49 2.59
C SER A 21 10.13 1.15 2.19
N GLU A 22 9.27 0.59 3.03
CA GLU A 22 8.62 -0.67 2.72
C GLU A 22 7.62 -0.54 1.58
N ILE A 23 6.90 0.58 1.52
CA ILE A 23 5.99 0.84 0.41
C ILE A 23 6.77 0.86 -0.91
N TYR A 24 7.88 1.60 -0.96
CA TYR A 24 8.67 1.67 -2.18
C TYR A 24 9.31 0.32 -2.53
N ALA A 25 9.77 -0.41 -1.54
CA ALA A 25 10.35 -1.74 -1.75
C ALA A 25 9.28 -2.69 -2.32
N ALA A 26 8.07 -2.64 -1.79
CA ALA A 26 6.98 -3.47 -2.28
C ALA A 26 6.60 -3.12 -3.72
N LEU A 27 6.61 -1.83 -4.06
CA LEU A 27 6.36 -1.40 -5.43
C LEU A 27 7.42 -1.94 -6.39
N GLN A 28 8.69 -1.92 -5.96
CA GLN A 28 9.78 -2.43 -6.80
C GLN A 28 9.71 -3.93 -6.99
N ARG A 29 9.30 -4.67 -5.95
CA ARG A 29 9.16 -6.12 -6.05
C ARG A 29 7.92 -6.54 -6.84
N GLY A 30 6.97 -5.63 -7.03
CA GLY A 30 5.71 -5.96 -7.66
C GLY A 30 4.67 -6.49 -6.69
N ASP A 31 4.95 -6.46 -5.40
CA ASP A 31 3.99 -6.90 -4.37
C ASP A 31 2.87 -5.89 -4.17
N LEU A 32 3.15 -4.64 -4.49
CA LEU A 32 2.18 -3.56 -4.41
C LEU A 32 2.15 -2.86 -5.76
N VAL A 33 0.96 -2.61 -6.28
CA VAL A 33 0.79 -1.97 -7.58
C VAL A 33 0.44 -0.51 -7.37
N ALA A 34 1.12 0.35 -8.12
CA ALA A 34 0.80 1.77 -8.17
C ALA A 34 0.49 2.17 -9.61
N ARG A 35 -0.28 3.22 -9.74
CA ARG A 35 -0.67 3.72 -11.05
C ARG A 35 -0.26 5.18 -11.19
N LYS A 36 0.03 5.58 -12.41
CA LYS A 36 0.38 6.96 -12.70
C LYS A 36 -0.83 7.69 -13.24
N ARG A 37 -1.07 8.87 -12.69
CA ARG A 37 -2.02 9.80 -13.28
C ARG A 37 -1.27 11.10 -13.50
N GLY A 38 -0.84 11.32 -14.74
CA GLY A 38 0.07 12.42 -15.03
C GLY A 38 1.35 12.25 -14.25
N ARG A 39 1.66 13.21 -13.39
CA ARG A 39 2.86 13.15 -12.54
C ARG A 39 2.62 12.52 -11.19
N ARG A 40 1.35 12.21 -10.88
CA ARG A 40 1.03 11.65 -9.56
C ARG A 40 1.09 10.15 -9.59
N THR A 41 1.64 9.60 -8.52
CA THR A 41 1.61 8.16 -8.28
C THR A 41 0.47 7.89 -7.30
N LEU A 42 -0.43 7.00 -7.71
CA LEU A 42 -1.59 6.66 -6.90
C LEU A 42 -1.61 5.17 -6.65
N ILE A 43 -2.02 4.79 -5.44
CA ILE A 43 -2.24 3.40 -5.07
C ILE A 43 -3.74 3.24 -4.90
N LEU A 44 -4.35 2.35 -5.71
CA LEU A 44 -5.78 2.09 -5.56
C LEU A 44 -6.05 1.41 -4.24
N ARG A 45 -7.19 1.73 -3.63
CA ARG A 45 -7.54 1.12 -2.35
C ARG A 45 -7.51 -0.40 -2.43
N HIS A 46 -8.07 -0.96 -3.51
CA HIS A 46 -8.10 -2.41 -3.70
C HIS A 46 -6.69 -2.99 -3.72
N ASP A 47 -5.77 -2.34 -4.42
CA ASP A 47 -4.38 -2.81 -4.50
C ASP A 47 -3.68 -2.74 -3.15
N LEU A 48 -3.95 -1.69 -2.38
CA LEU A 48 -3.40 -1.57 -1.03
C LEU A 48 -3.96 -2.65 -0.11
N GLU A 49 -5.25 -2.93 -0.22
CA GLU A 49 -5.88 -4.00 0.56
C GLU A 49 -5.27 -5.36 0.24
N LEU A 50 -5.06 -5.65 -1.04
CA LEU A 50 -4.44 -6.91 -1.45
C LEU A 50 -3.03 -7.03 -0.88
N PHE A 51 -2.26 -5.96 -0.93
CA PHE A 51 -0.92 -5.96 -0.36
C PHE A 51 -0.97 -6.24 1.15
N MET A 52 -1.86 -5.57 1.86
CA MET A 52 -1.97 -5.72 3.31
C MET A 52 -2.41 -7.14 3.70
N THR A 53 -3.37 -7.70 2.98
CA THR A 53 -3.83 -9.06 3.28
C THR A 53 -2.81 -10.12 2.93
N GLY A 54 -1.85 -9.79 2.05
CA GLY A 54 -0.77 -10.71 1.68
C GLY A 54 0.40 -10.71 2.64
N LEU A 55 0.41 -9.82 3.64
CA LEU A 55 1.51 -9.79 4.60
C LEU A 55 1.51 -11.03 5.48
N PRO A 56 2.70 -11.49 5.91
CA PRO A 56 2.78 -12.67 6.78
C PRO A 56 2.02 -12.47 8.08
N THR A 57 1.38 -13.52 8.55
CA THR A 57 0.70 -13.51 9.83
C THR A 57 1.73 -13.60 10.95
N TYR A 58 1.59 -12.75 11.95
CA TYR A 58 2.43 -12.85 13.14
C TYR A 58 2.06 -14.09 13.93
N LYS A 59 3.08 -14.90 14.24
CA LYS A 59 2.89 -16.07 15.09
C LYS A 59 3.65 -15.85 16.37
N ALA A 60 2.90 -15.79 17.47
CA ALA A 60 3.53 -15.76 18.78
C ALA A 60 4.17 -17.12 19.04
N VAL A 61 5.42 -17.09 19.47
CA VAL A 61 6.11 -18.30 19.90
C VAL A 61 5.80 -18.51 21.38
N ALA A 62 5.19 -19.62 21.66
CA ALA A 62 4.84 -19.95 23.03
C ALA A 62 6.08 -20.28 23.86
#